data_6b7c4845cb5b702af4684276640271e4
#
_entry.id   6b7c4845cb5b702af4684276640271e4
#
_cell.length_a   1.000
_cell.length_b   1.000
_cell.length_c   1.000
_cell.angle_alpha   90.00
_cell.angle_beta   90.00
_cell.angle_gamma   90.00
#
_symmetry.space_group_name_H-M   'P 1'
#
loop_
_entity.id
_entity.type
_entity.pdbx_description
1 polymer ?
#
loop_
_entity_poly.entity_id
_entity_poly.type
_entity_poly.pdbx_seq_one_letter_code
_entity_poly.pdbx_strand_id
1 'polypeptide(L)'
;VLFAPIPYKEALRVLRPGGCLLICSAAPDHLAELRQIIYDDVITKEAAVPAHEGFTLGCRENIKYTVDLEAAELMSLFEMTPFRYRSCPDAAERVASYGKSRMTVSVMCNIMIKNPNTFQ
;
A
#
# COMPACT_ATOMS: atom_id res chain seq x y z
N VAL A 1 -2.28 10.82 -3.19
CA VAL A 1 -3.17 9.68 -2.89
C VAL A 1 -2.39 8.64 -2.12
N LEU A 2 -2.84 8.32 -0.93
CA LEU A 2 -2.20 7.37 -0.02
C LEU A 2 -3.14 6.20 0.26
N PHE A 3 -2.80 5.00 -0.22
CA PHE A 3 -3.55 3.76 0.08
C PHE A 3 -5.05 3.86 -0.20
N ALA A 4 -5.41 4.49 -1.30
CA ALA A 4 -6.81 4.74 -1.66
C ALA A 4 -7.02 4.62 -3.16
N PRO A 5 -8.27 4.46 -3.62
CA PRO A 5 -8.57 4.51 -5.05
C PRO A 5 -8.11 5.83 -5.67
N ILE A 6 -7.63 5.76 -6.89
CA ILE A 6 -6.99 6.92 -7.54
C ILE A 6 -8.04 7.67 -8.36
N PRO A 7 -8.34 8.94 -8.03
CA PRO A 7 -9.32 9.74 -8.76
C PRO A 7 -8.68 10.39 -9.99
N TYR A 8 -8.29 9.62 -10.98
CA TYR A 8 -7.57 10.12 -12.15
C TYR A 8 -8.29 11.27 -12.87
N LYS A 9 -9.58 11.15 -13.06
CA LYS A 9 -10.38 12.19 -13.75
C LYS A 9 -10.32 13.54 -13.01
N GLU A 10 -10.51 13.51 -11.71
CA GLU A 10 -10.44 14.73 -10.90
C GLU A 10 -9.03 15.26 -10.80
N ALA A 11 -8.03 14.38 -10.72
CA ALA A 11 -6.65 14.79 -10.73
C ALA A 11 -6.29 15.53 -12.04
N LEU A 12 -6.73 14.98 -13.18
CA LEU A 12 -6.54 15.66 -14.48
C LEU A 12 -7.21 17.01 -14.52
N ARG A 13 -8.40 17.12 -13.94
CA ARG A 13 -9.16 18.38 -13.95
C ARG A 13 -8.46 19.47 -13.13
N VAL A 14 -7.93 19.13 -11.96
CA VAL A 14 -7.39 20.14 -11.03
C VAL A 14 -5.91 20.42 -11.23
N LEU A 15 -5.14 19.49 -11.81
CA LEU A 15 -3.73 19.68 -12.03
C LEU A 15 -3.50 20.55 -13.28
N ARG A 16 -2.55 21.46 -13.20
CA ARG A 16 -2.04 22.15 -14.39
C ARG A 16 -1.18 21.21 -15.22
N PRO A 17 -0.98 21.45 -16.52
CA PRO A 17 -0.02 20.67 -17.32
C PRO A 17 1.35 20.67 -16.67
N GLY A 18 1.98 19.49 -16.60
CA GLY A 18 3.25 19.32 -15.89
C GLY A 18 3.10 19.13 -14.37
N GLY A 19 1.89 19.27 -13.83
CA GLY A 19 1.62 19.00 -12.42
C GLY A 19 1.77 17.52 -12.08
N CYS A 20 2.01 17.23 -10.82
CA CYS A 20 2.31 15.87 -10.37
C CYS A 20 1.19 15.28 -9.51
N LEU A 21 0.93 13.99 -9.72
CA LEU A 21 0.07 13.17 -8.87
C LEU A 21 0.95 12.13 -8.20
N LEU A 22 1.08 12.22 -6.88
CA LEU A 22 1.82 11.24 -6.09
C LEU A 22 0.87 10.14 -5.62
N ILE A 23 1.20 8.90 -5.95
CA ILE A 23 0.42 7.72 -5.59
C ILE A 23 1.29 6.80 -4.74
N CYS A 24 0.87 6.56 -3.49
CA CYS A 24 1.54 5.62 -2.60
C CYS A 24 0.63 4.44 -2.30
N SER A 25 1.13 3.25 -2.49
CA SER A 25 0.40 2.00 -2.25
C SER A 25 1.30 0.95 -1.64
N ALA A 26 0.70 -0.09 -1.07
CA ALA A 26 1.45 -1.19 -0.50
C ALA A 26 2.23 -1.94 -1.59
N ALA A 27 3.52 -2.18 -1.36
CA ALA A 27 4.30 -3.08 -2.18
C ALA A 27 3.93 -4.54 -1.85
N PRO A 28 4.32 -5.52 -2.68
CA PRO A 28 3.95 -6.94 -2.46
C PRO A 28 4.38 -7.50 -1.10
N ASP A 29 5.49 -7.03 -0.56
CA ASP A 29 6.05 -7.49 0.71
C ASP A 29 5.64 -6.63 1.92
N HIS A 30 4.75 -5.66 1.72
CA HIS A 30 4.27 -4.82 2.81
C HIS A 30 3.52 -5.66 3.83
N LEU A 31 3.93 -5.55 5.11
CA LEU A 31 3.37 -6.32 6.23
C LEU A 31 3.35 -7.83 5.97
N ALA A 32 4.39 -8.32 5.29
CA ALA A 32 4.48 -9.74 4.91
C ALA A 32 4.40 -10.65 6.13
N GLU A 33 5.04 -10.29 7.22
CA GLU A 33 5.07 -11.08 8.46
C GLU A 33 3.66 -11.19 9.08
N LEU A 34 2.90 -10.09 9.08
CA LEU A 34 1.52 -10.11 9.57
C LEU A 34 0.64 -11.01 8.71
N ARG A 35 0.77 -10.94 7.40
CA ARG A 35 0.01 -11.79 6.48
C ARG A 35 0.31 -13.27 6.68
N GLN A 36 1.58 -13.61 6.96
CA GLN A 36 1.98 -14.99 7.25
C GLN A 36 1.38 -15.52 8.55
N ILE A 37 1.15 -14.65 9.52
CA ILE A 37 0.51 -15.02 10.78
C ILE A 37 -0.99 -15.34 10.57
N ILE A 38 -1.68 -14.52 9.79
CA ILE A 38 -3.15 -14.55 9.70
C ILE A 38 -3.71 -15.33 8.52
N TYR A 39 -2.89 -15.66 7.53
CA TYR A 39 -3.31 -16.42 6.35
C TYR A 39 -2.54 -17.74 6.27
N ASP A 40 -3.26 -18.81 5.92
CA ASP A 40 -2.63 -20.10 5.70
C ASP A 40 -1.84 -20.12 4.40
N ASP A 41 -2.35 -19.48 3.35
CA ASP A 41 -1.69 -19.32 2.07
C ASP A 41 -1.51 -17.84 1.76
N VAL A 42 -0.26 -17.41 1.56
CA VAL A 42 0.04 -16.04 1.19
C VAL A 42 0.39 -15.99 -0.29
N ILE A 43 -0.44 -15.27 -1.05
CA ILE A 43 -0.19 -15.03 -2.47
C ILE A 43 0.42 -13.63 -2.60
N THR A 44 1.65 -13.57 -3.11
CA THR A 44 2.34 -12.32 -3.36
C THR A 44 2.23 -11.98 -4.84
N LYS A 45 1.72 -10.79 -5.14
CA LYS A 45 1.63 -10.28 -6.50
C LYS A 45 2.55 -9.08 -6.66
N GLU A 46 3.15 -8.95 -7.83
CA GLU A 46 3.92 -7.74 -8.14
C GLU A 46 3.02 -6.50 -8.08
N ALA A 47 3.58 -5.38 -7.63
CA ALA A 47 2.87 -4.12 -7.59
C ALA A 47 2.58 -3.66 -9.02
N ALA A 48 1.32 -3.36 -9.30
CA ALA A 48 0.92 -2.84 -10.60
C ALA A 48 1.58 -1.48 -10.85
N VAL A 49 2.02 -1.25 -12.08
CA VAL A 49 2.50 0.06 -12.50
C VAL A 49 1.27 0.91 -12.84
N PRO A 50 1.06 2.05 -12.18
CA PRO A 50 -0.08 2.89 -12.49
C PRO A 50 0.02 3.44 -13.91
N ALA A 51 -1.08 3.41 -14.63
CA ALA A 51 -1.17 3.95 -15.98
C ALA A 51 -2.56 4.52 -16.19
N HIS A 52 -2.63 5.69 -16.80
CA HIS A 52 -3.90 6.33 -17.15
C HIS A 52 -3.66 7.33 -18.26
N GLU A 53 -4.63 7.45 -19.17
CA GLU A 53 -4.56 8.43 -20.24
C GLU A 53 -4.43 9.84 -19.66
N GLY A 54 -3.54 10.65 -20.24
CA GLY A 54 -3.28 12.00 -19.77
C GLY A 54 -2.14 12.13 -18.77
N PHE A 55 -1.61 11.00 -18.30
CA PHE A 55 -0.47 10.95 -17.38
C PHE A 55 0.70 10.18 -17.96
N THR A 56 1.90 10.61 -17.56
CA THR A 56 3.14 9.86 -17.82
C THR A 56 3.79 9.53 -16.49
N LEU A 57 4.24 8.30 -16.31
CA LEU A 57 4.99 7.91 -15.11
C LEU A 57 6.35 8.60 -15.13
N GLY A 58 6.58 9.49 -14.16
CA GLY A 58 7.83 10.23 -14.06
C GLY A 58 8.86 9.52 -13.20
N CYS A 59 8.45 8.97 -12.09
CA CYS A 59 9.35 8.33 -11.14
C CYS A 59 8.60 7.23 -10.37
N ARG A 60 9.34 6.18 -10.02
CA ARG A 60 8.81 5.09 -9.21
C ARG A 60 9.87 4.68 -8.20
N GLU A 61 9.50 4.67 -6.92
CA GLU A 61 10.43 4.35 -5.84
C GLU A 61 9.77 3.45 -4.81
N ASN A 62 10.51 2.46 -4.33
CA ASN A 62 10.08 1.61 -3.23
C ASN A 62 10.72 2.09 -1.93
N ILE A 63 9.89 2.49 -0.98
CA ILE A 63 10.33 2.85 0.37
C ILE A 63 10.12 1.64 1.26
N LYS A 64 11.21 1.08 1.77
CA LYS A 64 11.18 -0.15 2.54
C LYS A 64 12.02 -0.03 3.80
N TYR A 65 11.46 -0.44 4.93
CA TYR A 65 12.15 -0.51 6.20
C TYR A 65 11.47 -1.54 7.12
N THR A 66 12.11 -1.85 8.24
CA THR A 66 11.56 -2.77 9.24
C THR A 66 11.39 -2.06 10.56
N VAL A 67 10.37 -2.48 11.33
CA VAL A 67 10.14 -2.00 12.68
C VAL A 67 9.95 -3.20 13.61
N ASP A 68 10.43 -3.07 14.85
CA ASP A 68 10.22 -4.07 15.87
C ASP A 68 8.98 -3.68 16.69
N LEU A 69 8.02 -4.60 16.79
CA LEU A 69 6.74 -4.38 17.46
C LEU A 69 6.61 -5.26 18.68
N GLU A 70 6.13 -4.68 19.78
CA GLU A 70 5.68 -5.42 20.94
C GLU A 70 4.32 -6.08 20.64
N ALA A 71 3.94 -7.06 21.45
CA ALA A 71 2.69 -7.82 21.25
C ALA A 71 1.46 -6.91 21.12
N ALA A 72 1.35 -5.89 21.97
CA ALA A 72 0.23 -4.94 21.94
C ALA A 72 0.23 -4.10 20.68
N GLU A 73 1.41 -3.71 20.20
CA GLU A 73 1.56 -2.94 18.97
C GLU A 73 1.19 -3.78 17.74
N LEU A 74 1.57 -5.05 17.74
CA LEU A 74 1.21 -5.98 16.66
C LEU A 74 -0.33 -6.12 16.55
N MET A 75 -1.01 -6.26 17.67
CA MET A 75 -2.47 -6.34 17.71
C MET A 75 -3.10 -5.02 17.20
N SER A 76 -2.58 -3.88 17.62
CA SER A 76 -3.05 -2.58 17.14
C SER A 76 -2.88 -2.44 15.63
N LEU A 77 -1.75 -2.88 15.09
CA LEU A 77 -1.51 -2.87 13.65
C LEU A 77 -2.53 -3.75 12.92
N PHE A 78 -2.77 -4.96 13.41
CA PHE A 78 -3.77 -5.87 12.84
C PHE A 78 -5.15 -5.23 12.79
N GLU A 79 -5.58 -4.59 13.87
CA GLU A 79 -6.89 -3.93 13.97
C GLU A 79 -7.02 -2.73 13.02
N MET A 80 -5.92 -2.08 12.66
CA MET A 80 -5.90 -0.96 11.73
C MET A 80 -5.97 -1.38 10.26
N THR A 81 -5.70 -2.65 9.97
CA THR A 81 -5.67 -3.16 8.59
C THR A 81 -7.02 -3.75 8.18
N PRO A 82 -7.34 -3.77 6.87
CA PRO A 82 -8.53 -4.48 6.40
C PRO A 82 -8.42 -6.00 6.55
N PHE A 83 -7.28 -6.54 6.89
CA PHE A 83 -7.07 -7.97 7.17
C PHE A 83 -7.99 -8.47 8.28
N ARG A 84 -8.32 -7.63 9.24
CA ARG A 84 -9.26 -7.92 10.30
C ARG A 84 -10.58 -8.50 9.79
N TYR A 85 -11.04 -8.04 8.63
CA TYR A 85 -12.32 -8.44 8.05
C TYR A 85 -12.22 -9.51 6.98
N ARG A 86 -11.01 -9.80 6.50
CA ARG A 86 -10.76 -10.69 5.36
C ARG A 86 -9.96 -11.93 5.71
N SER A 87 -9.47 -12.01 6.92
CA SER A 87 -8.64 -13.12 7.40
C SER A 87 -9.50 -14.27 7.94
N CYS A 88 -8.84 -15.37 8.32
CA CYS A 88 -9.51 -16.51 8.93
C CYS A 88 -10.15 -16.14 10.28
N PRO A 89 -11.17 -16.90 10.74
CA PRO A 89 -11.88 -16.56 11.97
C PRO A 89 -11.01 -16.49 13.23
N ASP A 90 -9.89 -17.22 13.27
CA ASP A 90 -8.97 -17.25 14.39
C ASP A 90 -7.78 -16.29 14.23
N ALA A 91 -7.83 -15.37 13.27
CA ALA A 91 -6.72 -14.45 13.00
C ALA A 91 -6.33 -13.62 14.21
N ALA A 92 -7.31 -13.04 14.91
CA ALA A 92 -7.06 -12.26 16.12
C ALA A 92 -6.35 -13.06 17.20
N GLU A 93 -6.74 -14.34 17.37
CA GLU A 93 -6.09 -15.24 18.33
C GLU A 93 -4.65 -15.55 17.92
N ARG A 94 -4.40 -15.75 16.64
CA ARG A 94 -3.04 -15.98 16.12
C ARG A 94 -2.15 -14.78 16.39
N VAL A 95 -2.65 -13.56 16.13
CA VAL A 95 -1.91 -12.33 16.40
C VAL A 95 -1.65 -12.16 17.89
N ALA A 96 -2.65 -12.37 18.72
CA ALA A 96 -2.53 -12.23 20.17
C ALA A 96 -1.48 -13.20 20.78
N SER A 97 -1.36 -14.40 20.23
CA SER A 97 -0.43 -15.42 20.72
C SER A 97 0.98 -15.32 20.11
N TYR A 98 1.17 -14.51 19.08
CA TYR A 98 2.45 -14.43 18.39
C TYR A 98 3.52 -13.73 19.21
N GLY A 99 3.16 -12.66 19.92
CA GLY A 99 4.08 -11.91 20.75
C GLY A 99 4.87 -10.85 19.97
N LYS A 100 6.14 -10.66 20.33
CA LYS A 100 7.07 -9.73 19.71
C LYS A 100 7.33 -10.09 18.26
N SER A 101 7.36 -9.10 17.38
CA SER A 101 7.56 -9.32 15.95
C SER A 101 8.36 -8.21 15.30
N ARG A 102 9.12 -8.58 14.26
CA ARG A 102 9.68 -7.61 13.31
C ARG A 102 8.75 -7.52 12.12
N MET A 103 8.41 -6.30 11.71
CA MET A 103 7.45 -6.06 10.64
C MET A 103 8.11 -5.29 9.51
N THR A 104 7.87 -5.73 8.27
CA THR A 104 8.34 -5.05 7.07
C THR A 104 7.30 -4.01 6.63
N VAL A 105 7.75 -2.76 6.51
CA VAL A 105 6.95 -1.70 5.88
C VAL A 105 7.53 -1.48 4.50
N SER A 106 6.73 -1.67 3.47
CA SER A 106 7.17 -1.56 2.08
C SER A 106 6.09 -0.85 1.27
N VAL A 107 6.42 0.36 0.83
CA VAL A 107 5.47 1.24 0.14
C VAL A 107 6.04 1.58 -1.22
N MET A 108 5.21 1.44 -2.25
CA MET A 108 5.56 1.85 -3.60
C MET A 108 5.04 3.25 -3.85
N CYS A 109 5.96 4.18 -4.17
CA CYS A 109 5.62 5.55 -4.49
C CYS A 109 5.80 5.79 -5.99
N ASN A 110 4.75 6.28 -6.63
CA ASN A 110 4.75 6.58 -8.05
C ASN A 110 4.40 8.05 -8.26
N ILE A 111 5.20 8.76 -9.06
CA ILE A 111 4.91 10.14 -9.42
C ILE A 111 4.44 10.16 -10.87
N MET A 112 3.17 10.53 -11.06
CA MET A 112 2.55 10.66 -12.36
C MET A 112 2.55 12.14 -12.76
N ILE A 113 2.92 12.43 -13.97
CA ILE A 113 3.00 13.81 -14.48
C ILE A 113 1.88 14.02 -15.49
N LYS A 114 1.07 15.05 -15.29
CA LYS A 114 0.04 15.43 -16.26
C LYS A 114 0.67 15.90 -17.55
N ASN A 115 0.31 15.26 -18.67
CA ASN A 115 0.85 15.59 -19.97
C ASN A 115 0.48 17.02 -20.40
N PRO A 116 1.42 17.77 -20.99
CA PRO A 116 1.18 19.19 -21.32
C PRO A 116 0.10 19.40 -22.38
N ASN A 117 -0.16 18.41 -23.24
CA ASN A 117 -1.13 18.50 -24.32
C ASN A 117 -2.43 17.77 -24.03
N THR A 118 -2.76 17.55 -22.73
CA THR A 118 -3.99 16.87 -22.35
C THR A 118 -5.13 17.89 -22.31
N PHE A 119 -6.15 17.64 -23.15
CA PHE A 119 -7.36 18.44 -23.17
C PHE A 119 -8.40 17.84 -22.22
N GLN A 120 -9.13 18.73 -21.57
CA GLN A 120 -10.14 18.37 -20.57
C GLN A 120 -11.54 18.35 -21.16
#